data_eaea6e2a74b9bec7656a2b6e7dda90c4
#
_entry.id   eaea6e2a74b9bec7656a2b6e7dda90c4
#
_cell.length_a   1.000
_cell.length_b   1.000
_cell.length_c   1.000
_cell.angle_alpha   90.00
_cell.angle_beta   90.00
_cell.angle_gamma   90.00
#
_symmetry.space_group_name_H-M   'P 1'
#
loop_
_entity.id
_entity.type
_entity.pdbx_description
1 polymer ?
#
loop_
_entity_poly.entity_id
_entity_poly.type
_entity_poly.pdbx_seq_one_letter_code
_entity_poly.pdbx_strand_id
1 'polypeptide(L)'
;MQAQLFTQVWNCKGRLLSSEGDPHNNFKDVCLSFALFKLLRLRYAGYTLPQEAHKKTWDLIHHGLLSKEDGYKRAFRVVENELTFLFDFFYTKYSIIFQPGRMYLKLLEFIFVTIGIWSTTSMLKNYKNDNKNQLGTRVEVVVTSMMILSFIMVELMQLFFVGFSEWAKVILICKYVQKKSWQENVWIERIIGAICRVKLMKPWEQKLHQYSFLESYSYKPCKLLNNKSMAVYIDQTRDGQRQSAPIKLPEEVKQAVFHALKSNYSTKLENGQASIRVNNESKKLLWACRLETQTQVIIVWHIATSFCECQLPLERSDSPSTRRSFLVATSLSKYLAYLVSFAPSLLPDHAYITEYLFDQAIIEAKDSFQKCKRMKDRVKKMKENNSGPSACGETVINQGARLGNQLANDVKDKDMIWRILADFWVEMVLYVAPSDNMKAHVEHLTRGGEFVTHLWALLSHAGIERVAAHAQRARRRSGGEEQQ
;
A
#
# COMPACT_ATOMS: atom_id res chain seq x y z
N MET A 1 14.39 20.32 19.27
CA MET A 1 13.04 20.39 19.88
C MET A 1 12.18 19.16 19.59
N GLN A 2 12.03 18.68 18.34
CA GLN A 2 11.11 17.58 18.01
C GLN A 2 11.59 16.19 18.45
N ALA A 3 12.88 15.88 18.33
CA ALA A 3 13.47 14.62 18.81
C ALA A 3 13.39 14.50 20.35
N GLN A 4 13.54 15.60 21.05
CA GLN A 4 13.38 15.65 22.51
C GLN A 4 11.93 15.35 22.93
N LEU A 5 10.94 15.86 22.17
CA LEU A 5 9.54 15.62 22.46
C LEU A 5 9.16 14.14 22.26
N PHE A 6 9.70 13.49 21.23
CA PHE A 6 9.50 12.06 21.01
C PHE A 6 10.05 11.22 22.16
N THR A 7 11.27 11.53 22.62
CA THR A 7 11.88 10.86 23.79
C THR A 7 11.04 11.09 25.07
N GLN A 8 10.49 12.29 25.23
CA GLN A 8 9.60 12.61 26.34
C GLN A 8 8.29 11.79 26.30
N VAL A 9 7.69 11.61 25.11
CA VAL A 9 6.48 10.77 24.93
C VAL A 9 6.78 9.32 25.31
N TRP A 10 7.96 8.83 24.89
CA TRP A 10 8.33 7.43 25.15
C TRP A 10 8.60 7.17 26.63
N ASN A 11 9.23 8.12 27.32
CA ASN A 11 9.61 8.03 28.75
C ASN A 11 8.52 8.56 29.69
N CYS A 12 7.37 9.02 29.17
CA CYS A 12 6.30 9.55 30.00
C CYS A 12 5.69 8.44 30.88
N LYS A 13 5.66 8.69 32.18
CA LYS A 13 5.08 7.81 33.18
C LYS A 13 3.62 8.13 33.51
N GLY A 14 3.00 9.11 32.84
CA GLY A 14 1.59 9.46 33.02
C GLY A 14 0.68 8.26 32.74
N ARG A 15 -0.40 8.13 33.50
CA ARG A 15 -1.35 7.00 33.45
C ARG A 15 -1.87 6.72 32.05
N LEU A 16 -2.16 7.77 31.27
CA LEU A 16 -2.65 7.64 29.88
C LEU A 16 -1.70 6.87 28.96
N LEU A 17 -0.36 7.02 29.15
CA LEU A 17 0.68 6.38 28.33
C LEU A 17 1.34 5.18 29.03
N SER A 18 0.84 4.79 30.20
CA SER A 18 1.28 3.60 30.93
C SER A 18 0.68 2.33 30.31
N SER A 19 1.17 1.16 30.73
CA SER A 19 0.64 -0.14 30.33
C SER A 19 -0.84 -0.35 30.71
N GLU A 20 -1.35 0.37 31.71
CA GLU A 20 -2.76 0.34 32.09
C GLU A 20 -3.64 1.18 31.15
N GLY A 21 -3.17 2.39 30.77
CA GLY A 21 -3.92 3.32 29.92
C GLY A 21 -3.85 2.97 28.43
N ASP A 22 -2.70 2.43 27.98
CA ASP A 22 -2.43 2.08 26.59
C ASP A 22 -1.68 0.73 26.49
N PRO A 23 -2.35 -0.41 26.77
CA PRO A 23 -1.74 -1.73 26.83
C PRO A 23 -1.12 -2.16 25.47
N HIS A 24 -1.59 -1.61 24.38
CA HIS A 24 -1.10 -1.91 23.03
C HIS A 24 -0.18 -0.84 22.44
N ASN A 25 0.23 0.17 23.23
CA ASN A 25 1.02 1.31 22.80
C ASN A 25 0.43 2.09 21.62
N ASN A 26 -0.89 2.09 21.46
CA ASN A 26 -1.55 2.75 20.33
C ASN A 26 -1.28 4.26 20.29
N PHE A 27 -1.28 4.92 21.46
CA PHE A 27 -1.06 6.36 21.56
C PHE A 27 0.39 6.74 21.28
N LYS A 28 1.35 5.93 21.77
CA LYS A 28 2.76 6.09 21.45
C LYS A 28 3.05 5.81 19.97
N ASP A 29 2.37 4.82 19.39
CA ASP A 29 2.52 4.47 17.99
C ASP A 29 2.02 5.57 17.05
N VAL A 30 0.93 6.29 17.38
CA VAL A 30 0.48 7.44 16.60
C VAL A 30 1.54 8.55 16.59
N CYS A 31 2.19 8.84 17.72
CA CYS A 31 3.29 9.80 17.77
C CYS A 31 4.52 9.33 16.99
N LEU A 32 4.84 8.03 17.03
CA LEU A 32 5.90 7.44 16.23
C LEU A 32 5.61 7.56 14.73
N SER A 33 4.40 7.20 14.31
CA SER A 33 3.95 7.33 12.92
C SER A 33 4.06 8.77 12.41
N PHE A 34 3.72 9.74 13.25
CA PHE A 34 3.88 11.16 12.90
C PHE A 34 5.35 11.58 12.77
N ALA A 35 6.26 11.03 13.59
CA ALA A 35 7.69 11.27 13.45
C ALA A 35 8.25 10.67 12.15
N LEU A 36 7.85 9.44 11.82
CA LEU A 36 8.23 8.77 10.58
C LEU A 36 7.67 9.52 9.34
N PHE A 37 6.40 9.92 9.38
CA PHE A 37 5.80 10.76 8.34
C PHE A 37 6.64 12.02 8.03
N LYS A 38 7.19 12.68 9.06
CA LYS A 38 8.04 13.86 8.82
C LYS A 38 9.31 13.52 8.07
N LEU A 39 9.92 12.35 8.34
CA LEU A 39 11.09 11.88 7.61
C LEU A 39 10.72 11.58 6.14
N LEU A 40 9.60 10.88 5.93
CA LEU A 40 9.11 10.56 4.59
C LEU A 40 8.77 11.82 3.78
N ARG A 41 8.17 12.83 4.43
CA ARG A 41 7.89 14.14 3.82
C ARG A 41 9.17 14.88 3.41
N LEU A 42 10.24 14.84 4.21
CA LEU A 42 11.53 15.43 3.84
C LEU A 42 12.08 14.77 2.59
N ARG A 43 12.01 13.46 2.51
CA ARG A 43 12.40 12.72 1.32
C ARG A 43 11.57 13.12 0.09
N TYR A 44 10.24 13.27 0.25
CA TYR A 44 9.37 13.77 -0.82
C TYR A 44 9.79 15.14 -1.33
N ALA A 45 10.28 16.02 -0.45
CA ALA A 45 10.80 17.34 -0.79
C ALA A 45 12.22 17.29 -1.40
N GLY A 46 12.76 16.10 -1.70
CA GLY A 46 14.07 15.92 -2.31
C GLY A 46 15.26 15.98 -1.36
N TYR A 47 15.03 16.05 -0.04
CA TYR A 47 16.12 16.02 0.93
C TYR A 47 16.58 14.59 1.18
N THR A 48 17.87 14.35 1.02
CA THR A 48 18.50 13.08 1.41
C THR A 48 18.76 13.06 2.91
N LEU A 49 18.31 12.00 3.57
CA LEU A 49 18.62 11.81 4.99
C LEU A 49 20.06 11.30 5.14
N PRO A 50 20.79 11.74 6.18
CA PRO A 50 22.10 11.18 6.50
C PRO A 50 22.00 9.67 6.78
N GLN A 51 23.03 8.91 6.40
CA GLN A 51 23.08 7.46 6.64
C GLN A 51 22.89 7.07 8.11
N GLU A 52 23.38 7.90 9.04
CA GLU A 52 23.17 7.71 10.47
C GLU A 52 21.68 7.79 10.87
N ALA A 53 20.90 8.65 10.21
CA ALA A 53 19.47 8.76 10.45
C ALA A 53 18.74 7.49 9.97
N HIS A 54 19.09 6.97 8.80
CA HIS A 54 18.57 5.70 8.29
C HIS A 54 18.91 4.54 9.23
N LYS A 55 20.17 4.46 9.69
CA LYS A 55 20.59 3.42 10.63
C LYS A 55 19.80 3.47 11.93
N LYS A 56 19.67 4.66 12.55
CA LYS A 56 18.90 4.84 13.78
C LYS A 56 17.41 4.52 13.59
N THR A 57 16.84 4.89 12.47
CA THR A 57 15.42 4.60 12.17
C THR A 57 15.21 3.12 11.92
N TRP A 58 16.14 2.48 11.23
CA TRP A 58 16.12 1.03 11.04
C TRP A 58 16.30 0.29 12.36
N ASP A 59 17.24 0.68 13.19
CA ASP A 59 17.44 0.06 14.53
C ASP A 59 16.17 0.17 15.36
N LEU A 60 15.47 1.31 15.32
CA LEU A 60 14.18 1.49 15.98
C LEU A 60 13.11 0.54 15.42
N ILE A 61 13.05 0.38 14.12
CA ILE A 61 12.11 -0.54 13.46
C ILE A 61 12.49 -1.98 13.80
N HIS A 62 13.73 -2.37 13.58
CA HIS A 62 14.20 -3.75 13.72
C HIS A 62 14.18 -4.23 15.18
N HIS A 63 14.76 -3.46 16.09
CA HIS A 63 14.84 -3.83 17.52
C HIS A 63 13.61 -3.37 18.32
N GLY A 64 12.90 -2.34 17.88
CA GLY A 64 11.74 -1.80 18.58
C GLY A 64 10.40 -2.36 18.12
N LEU A 65 10.16 -2.40 16.80
CA LEU A 65 8.88 -2.85 16.25
C LEU A 65 8.89 -4.33 15.87
N LEU A 66 10.00 -4.80 15.28
CA LEU A 66 10.13 -6.15 14.72
C LEU A 66 10.68 -7.19 15.71
N SER A 67 11.02 -6.82 16.95
CA SER A 67 11.67 -7.72 17.91
C SER A 67 10.76 -8.86 18.41
N LYS A 68 9.47 -8.62 18.59
CA LYS A 68 8.48 -9.59 19.07
C LYS A 68 7.89 -10.43 17.96
N GLU A 69 7.42 -11.64 18.21
CA GLU A 69 6.78 -12.50 17.21
C GLU A 69 5.56 -11.84 16.54
N ASP A 70 4.74 -11.12 17.31
CA ASP A 70 3.61 -10.33 16.79
C ASP A 70 3.99 -8.90 16.36
N GLY A 71 5.28 -8.58 16.28
CA GLY A 71 5.81 -7.26 15.95
C GLY A 71 5.35 -6.75 14.58
N TYR A 72 5.10 -7.65 13.63
CA TYR A 72 4.59 -7.29 12.31
C TYR A 72 3.24 -6.56 12.36
N LYS A 73 2.32 -6.96 13.25
CA LYS A 73 1.00 -6.30 13.42
C LYS A 73 1.18 -4.84 13.84
N ARG A 74 2.13 -4.61 14.76
CA ARG A 74 2.46 -3.27 15.24
C ARG A 74 3.16 -2.46 14.15
N ALA A 75 4.12 -3.04 13.44
CA ALA A 75 4.84 -2.39 12.36
C ALA A 75 3.88 -1.93 11.24
N PHE A 76 2.99 -2.81 10.78
CA PHE A 76 1.98 -2.45 9.77
C PHE A 76 1.04 -1.35 10.28
N ARG A 77 0.60 -1.38 11.54
CA ARG A 77 -0.24 -0.33 12.13
C ARG A 77 0.48 1.03 12.16
N VAL A 78 1.77 1.04 12.52
CA VAL A 78 2.58 2.27 12.53
C VAL A 78 2.69 2.86 11.14
N VAL A 79 3.01 2.03 10.13
CA VAL A 79 3.11 2.47 8.74
C VAL A 79 1.75 2.91 8.18
N GLU A 80 0.66 2.21 8.51
CA GLU A 80 -0.70 2.58 8.12
C GLU A 80 -1.06 3.98 8.63
N ASN A 81 -0.78 4.27 9.90
CA ASN A 81 -0.98 5.62 10.46
C ASN A 81 -0.04 6.65 9.83
N GLU A 82 1.20 6.29 9.52
CA GLU A 82 2.15 7.16 8.83
C GLU A 82 1.64 7.58 7.45
N LEU A 83 1.16 6.61 6.66
CA LEU A 83 0.59 6.88 5.33
C LEU A 83 -0.70 7.70 5.43
N THR A 84 -1.46 7.59 6.53
CA THR A 84 -2.59 8.48 6.80
C THR A 84 -2.15 9.93 6.95
N PHE A 85 -1.07 10.19 7.72
CA PHE A 85 -0.51 11.54 7.83
C PHE A 85 -0.01 12.06 6.49
N LEU A 86 0.57 11.18 5.66
CA LEU A 86 1.03 11.53 4.31
C LEU A 86 -0.15 11.88 3.41
N PHE A 87 -1.22 11.10 3.41
CA PHE A 87 -2.47 11.38 2.71
C PHE A 87 -3.06 12.72 3.16
N ASP A 88 -3.21 12.92 4.46
CA ASP A 88 -3.74 14.15 5.02
C ASP A 88 -2.91 15.37 4.64
N PHE A 89 -1.60 15.21 4.56
CA PHE A 89 -0.70 16.31 4.18
C PHE A 89 -0.94 16.79 2.74
N PHE A 90 -1.20 15.88 1.81
CA PHE A 90 -1.38 16.23 0.39
C PHE A 90 -2.82 16.54 0.01
N TYR A 91 -3.79 15.87 0.63
CA TYR A 91 -5.18 15.88 0.17
C TYR A 91 -6.16 16.55 1.14
N THR A 92 -5.71 16.93 2.35
CA THR A 92 -6.55 17.59 3.35
C THR A 92 -5.96 18.92 3.82
N LYS A 93 -6.78 19.70 4.54
CA LYS A 93 -6.35 20.95 5.15
C LYS A 93 -5.69 20.77 6.52
N TYR A 94 -5.59 19.54 7.04
CA TYR A 94 -5.12 19.30 8.41
C TYR A 94 -3.69 19.80 8.63
N SER A 95 -2.80 19.56 7.69
CA SER A 95 -1.41 20.03 7.78
C SER A 95 -1.28 21.54 7.94
N ILE A 96 -2.25 22.29 7.43
CA ILE A 96 -2.30 23.75 7.52
C ILE A 96 -2.96 24.19 8.83
N ILE A 97 -4.10 23.59 9.21
CA ILE A 97 -4.88 23.93 10.41
C ILE A 97 -4.05 23.75 11.68
N PHE A 98 -3.27 22.64 11.75
CA PHE A 98 -2.48 22.31 12.94
C PHE A 98 -1.10 22.97 12.99
N GLN A 99 -0.79 23.93 12.12
CA GLN A 99 0.41 24.76 12.27
C GLN A 99 0.28 25.70 13.48
N PRO A 100 1.40 26.00 14.17
CA PRO A 100 1.39 26.94 15.29
C PRO A 100 0.76 28.28 14.88
N GLY A 101 -0.20 28.75 15.69
CA GLY A 101 -0.91 30.01 15.44
C GLY A 101 -2.12 29.92 14.50
N ARG A 102 -2.25 28.87 13.66
CA ARG A 102 -3.37 28.78 12.70
C ARG A 102 -4.65 28.18 13.29
N MET A 103 -4.56 27.44 14.40
CA MET A 103 -5.75 26.97 15.11
C MET A 103 -6.64 28.14 15.60
N TYR A 104 -6.03 29.30 15.93
CA TYR A 104 -6.79 30.49 16.28
C TYR A 104 -7.63 31.03 15.12
N LEU A 105 -7.13 30.92 13.87
CA LEU A 105 -7.87 31.32 12.68
C LEU A 105 -9.13 30.46 12.50
N LYS A 106 -9.03 29.14 12.74
CA LYS A 106 -10.19 28.25 12.67
C LYS A 106 -11.21 28.54 13.77
N LEU A 107 -10.75 28.87 14.98
CA LEU A 107 -11.63 29.31 16.05
C LEU A 107 -12.33 30.63 15.69
N LEU A 108 -11.61 31.57 15.10
CA LEU A 108 -12.12 32.87 14.66
C LEU A 108 -13.15 32.70 13.54
N GLU A 109 -12.88 31.83 12.57
CA GLU A 109 -13.83 31.42 11.52
C GLU A 109 -15.13 30.90 12.14
N PHE A 110 -15.04 30.00 13.14
CA PHE A 110 -16.21 29.47 13.84
C PHE A 110 -17.01 30.57 14.55
N ILE A 111 -16.34 31.54 15.19
CA ILE A 111 -16.98 32.67 15.83
C ILE A 111 -17.73 33.52 14.79
N PHE A 112 -17.11 33.85 13.64
CA PHE A 112 -17.76 34.64 12.60
C PHE A 112 -18.96 33.90 12.01
N VAL A 113 -18.84 32.59 11.76
CA VAL A 113 -19.96 31.76 11.30
C VAL A 113 -21.12 31.80 12.30
N THR A 114 -20.82 31.65 13.60
CA THR A 114 -21.84 31.68 14.67
C THR A 114 -22.55 33.03 14.72
N ILE A 115 -21.81 34.15 14.62
CA ILE A 115 -22.37 35.49 14.57
C ILE A 115 -23.23 35.68 13.32
N GLY A 116 -22.76 35.22 12.17
CA GLY A 116 -23.50 35.24 10.90
C GLY A 116 -24.83 34.50 10.97
N ILE A 117 -24.82 33.30 11.53
CA ILE A 117 -26.03 32.49 11.75
C ILE A 117 -27.00 33.19 12.68
N TRP A 118 -26.50 33.74 13.80
CA TRP A 118 -27.34 34.49 14.78
C TRP A 118 -27.98 35.72 14.14
N SER A 119 -27.22 36.50 13.39
CA SER A 119 -27.70 37.69 12.67
C SER A 119 -28.77 37.32 11.64
N THR A 120 -28.50 36.27 10.80
CA THR A 120 -29.45 35.85 9.78
C THR A 120 -30.74 35.28 10.36
N THR A 121 -30.66 34.52 11.46
CA THR A 121 -31.84 33.98 12.15
C THR A 121 -32.67 35.11 12.80
N SER A 122 -32.02 36.14 13.34
CA SER A 122 -32.70 37.33 13.87
C SER A 122 -33.43 38.11 12.76
N MET A 123 -32.78 38.36 11.63
CA MET A 123 -33.40 38.99 10.46
C MET A 123 -34.59 38.18 9.93
N LEU A 124 -34.44 36.87 9.82
CA LEU A 124 -35.51 35.99 9.37
C LEU A 124 -36.72 35.97 10.28
N LYS A 125 -36.49 36.06 11.60
CA LYS A 125 -37.56 36.16 12.60
C LYS A 125 -38.34 37.47 12.47
N ASN A 126 -37.65 38.60 12.24
CA ASN A 126 -38.27 39.89 12.02
C ASN A 126 -39.07 39.90 10.72
N TYR A 127 -38.48 39.40 9.61
CA TYR A 127 -39.16 39.30 8.32
C TYR A 127 -40.43 38.45 8.36
N LYS A 128 -40.39 37.31 9.09
CA LYS A 128 -41.56 36.46 9.33
C LYS A 128 -42.66 37.17 10.13
N ASN A 129 -42.28 38.05 11.06
CA ASN A 129 -43.21 38.80 11.88
C ASN A 129 -43.96 39.87 11.09
N ASP A 130 -43.25 40.56 10.19
CA ASP A 130 -43.82 41.67 9.37
C ASP A 130 -44.75 41.14 8.27
N ASN A 131 -44.52 39.91 7.76
CA ASN A 131 -45.19 39.34 6.57
C ASN A 131 -45.97 38.05 6.87
N LYS A 132 -46.67 37.95 7.98
CA LYS A 132 -47.31 36.70 8.47
C LYS A 132 -48.29 36.00 7.53
N ASN A 133 -48.92 36.73 6.59
CA ASN A 133 -50.07 36.24 5.83
C ASN A 133 -49.78 35.90 4.34
N GLN A 134 -48.55 36.00 3.87
CA GLN A 134 -48.19 35.69 2.47
C GLN A 134 -47.59 34.27 2.36
N LEU A 135 -48.14 33.46 1.44
CA LEU A 135 -47.68 32.11 1.18
C LEU A 135 -46.20 32.08 0.68
N GLY A 136 -45.80 33.04 -0.15
CA GLY A 136 -44.44 33.20 -0.66
C GLY A 136 -43.44 33.40 0.49
N THR A 137 -43.74 34.22 1.48
CA THR A 137 -42.91 34.48 2.65
C THR A 137 -42.64 33.20 3.48
N ARG A 138 -43.62 32.31 3.59
CA ARG A 138 -43.44 31.03 4.28
C ARG A 138 -42.44 30.11 3.56
N VAL A 139 -42.51 30.02 2.25
CA VAL A 139 -41.60 29.24 1.45
C VAL A 139 -40.17 29.79 1.55
N GLU A 140 -39.99 31.10 1.41
CA GLU A 140 -38.68 31.76 1.55
C GLU A 140 -38.05 31.51 2.92
N VAL A 141 -38.83 31.66 3.99
CA VAL A 141 -38.39 31.39 5.39
C VAL A 141 -37.97 29.92 5.56
N VAL A 142 -38.73 28.99 5.00
CA VAL A 142 -38.39 27.54 5.08
C VAL A 142 -37.09 27.24 4.32
N VAL A 143 -36.96 27.71 3.07
CA VAL A 143 -35.77 27.48 2.25
C VAL A 143 -34.54 28.10 2.91
N THR A 144 -34.61 29.35 3.40
CA THR A 144 -33.47 29.98 4.09
C THR A 144 -33.11 29.27 5.38
N SER A 145 -34.11 28.82 6.17
CA SER A 145 -33.86 28.04 7.39
C SER A 145 -33.17 26.69 7.08
N MET A 146 -33.57 26.00 6.00
CA MET A 146 -32.94 24.77 5.56
C MET A 146 -31.48 25.00 5.11
N MET A 147 -31.21 26.09 4.40
CA MET A 147 -29.84 26.48 4.02
C MET A 147 -28.96 26.76 5.23
N ILE A 148 -29.47 27.55 6.21
CA ILE A 148 -28.76 27.83 7.47
C ILE A 148 -28.45 26.51 8.21
N LEU A 149 -29.45 25.63 8.35
CA LEU A 149 -29.28 24.35 9.03
C LEU A 149 -28.24 23.49 8.33
N SER A 150 -28.27 23.40 7.00
CA SER A 150 -27.28 22.65 6.22
C SER A 150 -25.88 23.19 6.42
N PHE A 151 -25.71 24.52 6.46
CA PHE A 151 -24.43 25.16 6.72
C PHE A 151 -23.90 24.88 8.13
N ILE A 152 -24.77 24.97 9.15
CA ILE A 152 -24.41 24.57 10.53
C ILE A 152 -23.95 23.12 10.58
N MET A 153 -24.68 22.20 9.93
CA MET A 153 -24.32 20.79 9.91
C MET A 153 -22.95 20.55 9.27
N VAL A 154 -22.64 21.23 8.17
CA VAL A 154 -21.33 21.14 7.50
C VAL A 154 -20.21 21.64 8.43
N GLU A 155 -20.38 22.77 9.09
CA GLU A 155 -19.38 23.32 10.01
C GLU A 155 -19.15 22.42 11.23
N LEU A 156 -20.23 21.89 11.83
CA LEU A 156 -20.12 20.95 12.94
C LEU A 156 -19.40 19.66 12.52
N MET A 157 -19.71 19.14 11.32
CA MET A 157 -19.01 17.97 10.76
C MET A 157 -17.53 18.27 10.54
N GLN A 158 -17.16 19.44 10.02
CA GLN A 158 -15.76 19.82 9.87
C GLN A 158 -15.04 19.87 11.21
N LEU A 159 -15.62 20.52 12.23
CA LEU A 159 -15.04 20.58 13.57
C LEU A 159 -14.87 19.18 14.18
N PHE A 160 -15.88 18.31 14.00
CA PHE A 160 -15.83 16.94 14.46
C PHE A 160 -14.64 16.19 13.80
N PHE A 161 -14.53 16.24 12.47
CA PHE A 161 -13.43 15.58 11.77
C PHE A 161 -12.05 16.13 12.15
N VAL A 162 -11.93 17.46 12.30
CA VAL A 162 -10.68 18.09 12.76
C VAL A 162 -10.33 17.65 14.18
N GLY A 163 -11.30 17.68 15.12
CA GLY A 163 -11.07 17.35 16.53
C GLY A 163 -10.70 15.89 16.78
N PHE A 164 -11.21 14.96 15.95
CA PHE A 164 -10.93 13.53 16.07
C PHE A 164 -9.87 13.04 15.06
N SER A 165 -9.23 13.93 14.29
CA SER A 165 -8.17 13.58 13.36
C SER A 165 -6.94 13.03 14.06
N GLU A 166 -6.13 12.23 13.35
CA GLU A 166 -4.85 11.72 13.89
C GLU A 166 -3.90 12.88 14.26
N TRP A 167 -3.98 14.02 13.55
CA TRP A 167 -3.23 15.24 13.86
C TRP A 167 -3.58 15.81 15.22
N ALA A 168 -4.89 15.90 15.53
CA ALA A 168 -5.37 16.37 16.83
C ALA A 168 -4.88 15.47 17.97
N LYS A 169 -4.93 14.14 17.77
CA LYS A 169 -4.44 13.14 18.74
C LYS A 169 -2.97 13.35 19.09
N VAL A 170 -2.10 13.53 18.07
CA VAL A 170 -0.68 13.81 18.30
C VAL A 170 -0.49 15.08 19.14
N ILE A 171 -1.21 16.15 18.81
CA ILE A 171 -1.09 17.42 19.56
C ILE A 171 -1.55 17.26 21.01
N LEU A 172 -2.68 16.56 21.22
CA LEU A 172 -3.22 16.33 22.57
C LEU A 172 -2.23 15.49 23.41
N ILE A 173 -1.67 14.42 22.83
CA ILE A 173 -0.66 13.58 23.51
C ILE A 173 0.59 14.39 23.81
N CYS A 174 1.09 15.19 22.87
CA CYS A 174 2.26 16.04 23.09
C CYS A 174 2.02 17.08 24.18
N LYS A 175 0.85 17.73 24.21
CA LYS A 175 0.48 18.68 25.28
C LYS A 175 0.34 17.99 26.63
N TYR A 176 -0.23 16.78 26.66
CA TYR A 176 -0.33 15.97 27.88
C TYR A 176 1.05 15.68 28.46
N VAL A 177 2.02 15.31 27.63
CA VAL A 177 3.41 15.01 28.08
C VAL A 177 4.11 16.28 28.58
N GLN A 178 3.86 17.44 27.95
CA GLN A 178 4.50 18.72 28.34
C GLN A 178 3.92 19.34 29.59
N LYS A 179 2.63 19.12 29.88
CA LYS A 179 1.91 19.79 30.99
C LYS A 179 1.64 18.81 32.13
N LYS A 180 2.40 18.86 33.22
CA LYS A 180 2.18 18.05 34.42
C LYS A 180 0.75 18.19 34.99
N SER A 181 0.17 19.39 34.97
CA SER A 181 -1.21 19.63 35.42
C SER A 181 -2.26 18.80 34.65
N TRP A 182 -1.98 18.41 33.40
CA TRP A 182 -2.86 17.54 32.63
C TRP A 182 -2.72 16.06 33.04
N GLN A 183 -1.52 15.67 33.51
CA GLN A 183 -1.25 14.31 34.00
C GLN A 183 -1.83 14.06 35.40
N GLU A 184 -2.08 15.11 36.14
CA GLU A 184 -2.67 15.05 37.49
C GLU A 184 -4.21 15.11 37.44
N ASN A 185 -4.81 15.50 36.32
CA ASN A 185 -6.25 15.68 36.18
C ASN A 185 -6.91 14.48 35.48
N VAL A 186 -7.63 13.66 36.24
CA VAL A 186 -8.31 12.45 35.77
C VAL A 186 -9.33 12.72 34.67
N TRP A 187 -10.02 13.87 34.69
CA TRP A 187 -10.99 14.24 33.66
C TRP A 187 -10.32 14.53 32.31
N ILE A 188 -9.19 15.24 32.34
CA ILE A 188 -8.42 15.52 31.12
C ILE A 188 -7.90 14.20 30.53
N GLU A 189 -7.38 13.30 31.35
CA GLU A 189 -6.95 11.97 30.90
C GLU A 189 -8.07 11.16 30.22
N ARG A 190 -9.27 11.18 30.85
CA ARG A 190 -10.44 10.47 30.28
C ARG A 190 -10.86 11.06 28.94
N ILE A 191 -10.89 12.39 28.81
CA ILE A 191 -11.27 13.07 27.56
C ILE A 191 -10.24 12.78 26.47
N ILE A 192 -8.95 12.93 26.75
CA ILE A 192 -7.88 12.62 25.77
C ILE A 192 -7.94 11.15 25.38
N GLY A 193 -8.08 10.26 26.36
CA GLY A 193 -8.20 8.82 26.10
C GLY A 193 -9.43 8.48 25.26
N ALA A 194 -10.57 9.11 25.47
CA ALA A 194 -11.77 8.93 24.65
C ALA A 194 -11.53 9.39 23.21
N ILE A 195 -10.99 10.59 23.00
CA ILE A 195 -10.67 11.14 21.67
C ILE A 195 -9.68 10.22 20.95
N CYS A 196 -8.62 9.78 21.63
CA CYS A 196 -7.59 8.95 21.02
C CYS A 196 -8.07 7.53 20.64
N ARG A 197 -9.10 7.00 21.32
CA ARG A 197 -9.69 5.70 20.99
C ARG A 197 -10.63 5.74 19.78
N VAL A 198 -11.20 6.90 19.46
CA VAL A 198 -12.10 7.03 18.30
C VAL A 198 -11.27 6.91 17.01
N LYS A 199 -11.61 5.98 16.16
CA LYS A 199 -11.08 5.84 14.80
C LYS A 199 -12.17 6.23 13.81
N LEU A 200 -12.06 7.41 13.21
CA LEU A 200 -13.05 7.93 12.27
C LEU A 200 -13.01 7.20 10.93
N MET A 201 -11.82 6.93 10.43
CA MET A 201 -11.63 6.26 9.15
C MET A 201 -10.58 5.16 9.31
N LYS A 202 -10.74 4.10 8.52
CA LYS A 202 -9.66 3.13 8.32
C LYS A 202 -8.80 3.68 7.19
N PRO A 203 -7.53 4.00 7.45
CA PRO A 203 -6.66 4.58 6.43
C PRO A 203 -6.41 3.62 5.26
N TRP A 204 -6.52 2.33 5.52
CA TRP A 204 -6.35 1.28 4.52
C TRP A 204 -7.36 0.15 4.74
N GLU A 205 -7.97 -0.31 3.64
CA GLU A 205 -8.93 -1.42 3.69
C GLU A 205 -8.29 -2.79 3.93
N GLN A 206 -6.95 -2.86 3.96
CA GLN A 206 -6.16 -4.10 4.07
C GLN A 206 -6.59 -5.14 3.02
N LYS A 207 -6.92 -4.67 1.83
CA LYS A 207 -7.24 -5.50 0.68
C LYS A 207 -6.00 -5.70 -0.18
N LEU A 208 -5.87 -6.90 -0.72
CA LEU A 208 -4.88 -7.26 -1.71
C LEU A 208 -5.60 -7.48 -3.03
N HIS A 209 -5.42 -6.55 -3.97
CA HIS A 209 -6.01 -6.67 -5.29
C HIS A 209 -5.45 -7.89 -6.01
N GLN A 210 -6.24 -8.49 -6.88
CA GLN A 210 -5.91 -9.75 -7.52
C GLN A 210 -6.13 -9.65 -9.02
N TYR A 211 -5.22 -10.27 -9.80
CA TYR A 211 -5.37 -10.42 -11.23
C TYR A 211 -4.81 -11.78 -11.65
N SER A 212 -5.55 -12.50 -12.49
CA SER A 212 -5.12 -13.78 -13.08
C SER A 212 -4.98 -13.60 -14.59
N PHE A 213 -3.74 -13.61 -15.07
CA PHE A 213 -3.43 -13.42 -16.48
C PHE A 213 -4.08 -14.48 -17.37
N LEU A 214 -3.91 -15.76 -17.01
CA LEU A 214 -4.46 -16.87 -17.79
C LEU A 214 -5.98 -16.91 -17.81
N GLU A 215 -6.68 -16.33 -16.83
CA GLU A 215 -8.14 -16.26 -16.80
C GLU A 215 -8.69 -15.05 -17.55
N SER A 216 -7.92 -13.95 -17.55
CA SER A 216 -8.39 -12.64 -18.00
C SER A 216 -7.99 -12.26 -19.43
N TYR A 217 -6.98 -12.91 -20.03
CA TYR A 217 -6.44 -12.53 -21.34
C TYR A 217 -7.51 -12.40 -22.46
N SER A 218 -8.60 -13.14 -22.40
CA SER A 218 -9.68 -13.12 -23.38
C SER A 218 -10.73 -12.03 -23.14
N TYR A 219 -10.62 -11.29 -22.03
CA TYR A 219 -11.55 -10.20 -21.70
C TYR A 219 -11.43 -9.06 -22.70
N LYS A 220 -12.62 -8.58 -23.16
CA LYS A 220 -12.73 -7.36 -23.99
C LYS A 220 -13.58 -6.34 -23.23
N PRO A 221 -13.10 -5.12 -23.05
CA PRO A 221 -13.88 -4.10 -22.38
C PRO A 221 -15.13 -3.72 -23.17
N CYS A 222 -16.18 -3.29 -22.46
CA CYS A 222 -17.41 -2.84 -23.07
C CYS A 222 -17.18 -1.56 -23.88
N LYS A 223 -17.50 -1.58 -25.20
CA LYS A 223 -17.29 -0.45 -26.11
C LYS A 223 -18.05 0.82 -25.70
N LEU A 224 -19.19 0.69 -25.01
CA LEU A 224 -19.98 1.81 -24.51
C LEU A 224 -19.26 2.63 -23.43
N LEU A 225 -18.54 1.96 -22.53
CA LEU A 225 -17.78 2.58 -21.45
C LEU A 225 -16.38 3.05 -21.92
N ASN A 226 -15.90 2.49 -23.02
CA ASN A 226 -14.57 2.76 -23.59
C ASN A 226 -14.61 3.82 -24.70
N ASN A 227 -15.59 4.71 -24.70
CA ASN A 227 -15.73 5.76 -25.68
C ASN A 227 -14.86 6.98 -25.30
N LYS A 228 -14.26 7.67 -26.29
CA LYS A 228 -13.35 8.82 -26.07
C LYS A 228 -14.00 9.93 -25.22
N SER A 229 -15.31 10.08 -25.25
CA SER A 229 -16.04 11.06 -24.44
C SER A 229 -16.10 10.69 -22.95
N MET A 230 -16.02 9.40 -22.61
CA MET A 230 -16.01 8.90 -21.24
C MET A 230 -14.60 8.77 -20.67
N ALA A 231 -13.57 8.81 -21.50
CA ALA A 231 -12.16 8.70 -21.10
C ALA A 231 -11.70 9.81 -20.11
N VAL A 232 -12.41 10.95 -20.12
CA VAL A 232 -12.15 12.07 -19.17
C VAL A 232 -12.61 11.73 -17.75
N TYR A 233 -13.60 10.83 -17.63
CA TYR A 233 -14.26 10.54 -16.35
C TYR A 233 -13.96 9.13 -15.80
N ILE A 234 -13.57 8.19 -16.67
CA ILE A 234 -13.36 6.79 -16.31
C ILE A 234 -12.05 6.31 -16.92
N ASP A 235 -11.18 5.73 -16.11
CA ASP A 235 -9.96 5.07 -16.59
C ASP A 235 -10.32 3.99 -17.61
N GLN A 236 -9.81 4.12 -18.85
CA GLN A 236 -10.10 3.18 -19.92
C GLN A 236 -9.45 1.83 -19.60
N THR A 237 -10.28 0.80 -19.49
CA THR A 237 -9.79 -0.58 -19.38
C THR A 237 -9.30 -1.09 -20.74
N ARG A 238 -8.18 -1.82 -20.71
CA ARG A 238 -7.57 -2.44 -21.91
C ARG A 238 -8.05 -3.87 -22.10
N ASP A 239 -7.79 -4.42 -23.26
CA ASP A 239 -7.97 -5.86 -23.51
C ASP A 239 -7.22 -6.69 -22.47
N GLY A 240 -7.84 -7.72 -21.97
CA GLY A 240 -7.26 -8.59 -20.94
C GLY A 240 -7.29 -8.04 -19.50
N GLN A 241 -7.62 -6.78 -19.27
CA GLN A 241 -7.70 -6.15 -17.95
C GLN A 241 -9.04 -6.43 -17.26
N ARG A 242 -9.24 -7.67 -16.83
CA ARG A 242 -10.35 -8.04 -15.96
C ARG A 242 -9.85 -8.29 -14.56
N GLN A 243 -10.08 -7.35 -13.66
CA GLN A 243 -9.70 -7.50 -12.25
C GLN A 243 -10.49 -8.61 -11.58
N SER A 244 -9.82 -9.47 -10.81
CA SER A 244 -10.45 -10.44 -9.92
C SER A 244 -10.90 -9.76 -8.64
N ALA A 245 -11.82 -10.40 -7.88
CA ALA A 245 -12.24 -9.87 -6.59
C ALA A 245 -11.03 -9.73 -5.64
N PRO A 246 -10.86 -8.56 -4.98
CA PRO A 246 -9.79 -8.39 -4.01
C PRO A 246 -10.00 -9.30 -2.80
N ILE A 247 -8.91 -9.77 -2.22
CA ILE A 247 -8.93 -10.56 -0.99
C ILE A 247 -8.48 -9.70 0.20
N LYS A 248 -8.90 -10.06 1.40
CA LYS A 248 -8.29 -9.47 2.60
C LYS A 248 -6.82 -9.91 2.66
N LEU A 249 -5.91 -8.99 2.95
CA LEU A 249 -4.48 -9.31 3.07
C LEU A 249 -4.27 -10.41 4.12
N PRO A 250 -3.81 -11.62 3.70
CA PRO A 250 -3.63 -12.73 4.63
C PRO A 250 -2.55 -12.44 5.68
N GLU A 251 -2.77 -12.92 6.89
CA GLU A 251 -1.76 -12.78 7.97
C GLU A 251 -0.47 -13.55 7.64
N GLU A 252 -0.58 -14.65 6.92
CA GLU A 252 0.55 -15.46 6.43
C GLU A 252 1.45 -14.66 5.50
N VAL A 253 0.88 -13.81 4.64
CA VAL A 253 1.64 -12.90 3.76
C VAL A 253 2.38 -11.85 4.59
N LYS A 254 1.71 -11.24 5.57
CA LYS A 254 2.37 -10.27 6.47
C LYS A 254 3.51 -10.90 7.24
N GLN A 255 3.30 -12.11 7.77
CA GLN A 255 4.34 -12.86 8.50
C GLN A 255 5.51 -13.23 7.61
N ALA A 256 5.25 -13.74 6.40
CA ALA A 256 6.31 -14.14 5.45
C ALA A 256 7.17 -12.94 5.05
N VAL A 257 6.57 -11.81 4.70
CA VAL A 257 7.27 -10.56 4.37
C VAL A 257 8.09 -10.06 5.57
N PHE A 258 7.51 -10.12 6.77
CA PHE A 258 8.17 -9.72 8.00
C PHE A 258 9.39 -10.59 8.31
N HIS A 259 9.27 -11.92 8.18
CA HIS A 259 10.39 -12.84 8.37
C HIS A 259 11.52 -12.59 7.38
N ALA A 260 11.18 -12.35 6.11
CA ALA A 260 12.15 -12.02 5.09
C ALA A 260 12.89 -10.70 5.40
N LEU A 261 12.17 -9.67 5.84
CA LEU A 261 12.78 -8.40 6.27
C LEU A 261 13.72 -8.57 7.48
N LYS A 262 13.34 -9.43 8.42
CA LYS A 262 14.14 -9.68 9.62
C LYS A 262 15.41 -10.49 9.32
N SER A 263 15.34 -11.47 8.41
CA SER A 263 16.46 -12.36 8.07
C SER A 263 17.44 -11.75 7.06
N ASN A 264 16.97 -10.89 6.15
CA ASN A 264 17.72 -10.47 4.95
C ASN A 264 18.24 -9.02 5.00
N TYR A 265 18.23 -8.35 6.15
CA TYR A 265 18.65 -6.94 6.25
C TYR A 265 20.06 -6.66 5.71
N SER A 266 20.97 -7.65 5.75
CA SER A 266 22.34 -7.51 5.24
C SER A 266 22.53 -7.97 3.78
N THR A 267 21.52 -8.59 3.18
CA THR A 267 21.58 -9.10 1.80
C THR A 267 20.86 -8.15 0.84
N LYS A 268 21.55 -7.82 -0.26
CA LYS A 268 20.96 -7.06 -1.36
C LYS A 268 19.73 -7.81 -1.88
N LEU A 269 18.62 -7.14 -2.00
CA LEU A 269 17.44 -7.66 -2.68
C LEU A 269 17.80 -7.92 -4.15
N GLU A 270 17.75 -9.17 -4.61
CA GLU A 270 18.29 -9.60 -5.89
C GLU A 270 17.21 -10.15 -6.84
N ASN A 271 16.09 -9.46 -7.01
CA ASN A 271 15.09 -9.82 -8.03
C ASN A 271 14.65 -11.30 -8.00
N GLY A 272 14.40 -11.85 -6.81
CA GLY A 272 14.03 -13.26 -6.63
C GLY A 272 15.19 -14.26 -6.75
N GLN A 273 16.42 -13.80 -7.02
CA GLN A 273 17.56 -14.70 -7.21
C GLN A 273 18.09 -15.26 -5.89
N ALA A 274 17.99 -14.51 -4.79
CA ALA A 274 18.52 -14.96 -3.50
C ALA A 274 17.72 -16.15 -2.97
N SER A 275 16.38 -16.10 -3.00
CA SER A 275 15.51 -17.20 -2.60
C SER A 275 15.75 -18.48 -3.44
N ILE A 276 15.98 -18.31 -4.75
CA ILE A 276 16.26 -19.44 -5.65
C ILE A 276 17.63 -20.06 -5.40
N ARG A 277 18.65 -19.28 -5.02
CA ARG A 277 20.01 -19.80 -4.75
C ARG A 277 20.11 -20.62 -3.46
N VAL A 278 19.27 -20.35 -2.49
CA VAL A 278 19.25 -21.10 -1.20
C VAL A 278 18.96 -22.57 -1.42
N ASN A 279 18.17 -22.90 -2.46
CA ASN A 279 17.81 -24.27 -2.81
C ASN A 279 18.64 -24.78 -3.99
N ASN A 280 19.46 -25.80 -3.78
CA ASN A 280 20.32 -26.39 -4.85
C ASN A 280 19.50 -26.92 -6.03
N GLU A 281 18.32 -27.48 -5.78
CA GLU A 281 17.44 -28.02 -6.83
C GLU A 281 16.83 -26.92 -7.72
N SER A 282 16.68 -25.72 -7.18
CA SER A 282 16.06 -24.60 -7.90
C SER A 282 17.06 -23.75 -8.70
N LYS A 283 18.37 -24.01 -8.61
CA LYS A 283 19.39 -23.24 -9.37
C LYS A 283 19.13 -23.22 -10.88
N LYS A 284 18.55 -24.29 -11.42
CA LYS A 284 18.15 -24.38 -12.85
C LYS A 284 17.08 -23.34 -13.23
N LEU A 285 16.37 -22.74 -12.25
CA LEU A 285 15.30 -21.75 -12.47
C LEU A 285 15.83 -20.31 -12.53
N LEU A 286 17.13 -20.08 -12.23
CA LEU A 286 17.74 -18.74 -12.19
C LEU A 286 17.61 -17.94 -13.49
N TRP A 287 17.49 -18.61 -14.64
CA TRP A 287 17.30 -17.95 -15.92
C TRP A 287 16.02 -17.08 -15.92
N ALA A 288 14.94 -17.54 -15.28
CA ALA A 288 13.67 -16.84 -15.22
C ALA A 288 13.71 -15.57 -14.33
N CYS A 289 14.73 -15.42 -13.48
CA CYS A 289 14.98 -14.21 -12.71
C CYS A 289 15.87 -13.19 -13.46
N ARG A 290 16.45 -13.58 -14.61
CA ARG A 290 17.41 -12.78 -15.38
C ARG A 290 16.87 -12.29 -16.71
N LEU A 291 15.55 -12.24 -16.85
CA LEU A 291 14.90 -11.69 -18.03
C LEU A 291 15.19 -10.19 -18.14
N GLU A 292 14.95 -9.63 -19.32
CA GLU A 292 15.35 -8.26 -19.66
C GLU A 292 14.70 -7.19 -18.77
N THR A 293 13.42 -7.40 -18.42
CA THR A 293 12.62 -6.44 -17.65
C THR A 293 11.99 -7.11 -16.42
N GLN A 294 11.68 -6.29 -15.42
CA GLN A 294 10.98 -6.77 -14.23
C GLN A 294 9.56 -7.24 -14.54
N THR A 295 8.92 -6.55 -15.47
CA THR A 295 7.58 -6.91 -15.97
C THR A 295 7.56 -8.32 -16.56
N GLN A 296 8.54 -8.67 -17.40
CA GLN A 296 8.67 -10.03 -17.95
C GLN A 296 8.87 -11.07 -16.85
N VAL A 297 9.75 -10.80 -15.87
CA VAL A 297 9.96 -11.71 -14.73
C VAL A 297 8.64 -11.96 -14.01
N ILE A 298 7.88 -10.89 -13.69
CA ILE A 298 6.60 -11.02 -12.97
C ILE A 298 5.61 -11.85 -13.79
N ILE A 299 5.43 -11.56 -15.08
CA ILE A 299 4.45 -12.27 -15.92
C ILE A 299 4.84 -13.76 -16.08
N VAL A 300 6.11 -14.07 -16.35
CA VAL A 300 6.61 -15.45 -16.51
C VAL A 300 6.39 -16.27 -15.23
N TRP A 301 6.77 -15.73 -14.08
CA TRP A 301 6.57 -16.40 -12.80
C TRP A 301 5.09 -16.51 -12.40
N HIS A 302 4.27 -15.50 -12.76
CA HIS A 302 2.82 -15.56 -12.53
C HIS A 302 2.17 -16.69 -13.36
N ILE A 303 2.54 -16.82 -14.64
CA ILE A 303 2.06 -17.90 -15.50
C ILE A 303 2.49 -19.26 -14.94
N ALA A 304 3.76 -19.42 -14.54
CA ALA A 304 4.27 -20.63 -13.92
C ALA A 304 3.57 -20.98 -12.59
N THR A 305 3.30 -19.97 -11.75
CA THR A 305 2.56 -20.16 -10.49
C THR A 305 1.12 -20.61 -10.77
N SER A 306 0.45 -20.00 -11.77
CA SER A 306 -0.91 -20.38 -12.18
C SER A 306 -0.95 -21.79 -12.79
N PHE A 307 0.12 -22.18 -13.49
CA PHE A 307 0.30 -23.55 -14.00
C PHE A 307 0.39 -24.53 -12.83
N CYS A 308 1.25 -24.27 -11.83
CA CYS A 308 1.38 -25.10 -10.64
C CYS A 308 0.08 -25.16 -9.82
N GLU A 309 -0.66 -24.03 -9.68
CA GLU A 309 -1.95 -23.97 -9.00
C GLU A 309 -2.96 -24.93 -9.63
N CYS A 310 -2.97 -25.05 -10.95
CA CYS A 310 -3.86 -25.96 -11.67
C CYS A 310 -3.41 -27.44 -11.59
N GLN A 311 -2.10 -27.72 -11.58
CA GLN A 311 -1.54 -29.07 -11.59
C GLN A 311 -1.43 -29.69 -10.19
N LEU A 312 -1.14 -28.87 -9.20
CA LEU A 312 -0.89 -29.25 -7.82
C LEU A 312 -1.86 -28.51 -6.88
N PRO A 313 -3.17 -28.70 -7.05
CA PRO A 313 -4.16 -28.03 -6.23
C PRO A 313 -3.99 -28.42 -4.75
N LEU A 314 -4.44 -27.53 -3.85
CA LEU A 314 -4.40 -27.80 -2.43
C LEU A 314 -5.37 -28.92 -2.06
N GLU A 315 -4.87 -29.92 -1.34
CA GLU A 315 -5.65 -31.06 -0.87
C GLU A 315 -5.90 -30.99 0.65
N ARG A 316 -6.91 -31.76 1.13
CA ARG A 316 -7.19 -31.80 2.58
C ARG A 316 -6.07 -32.46 3.38
N SER A 317 -5.30 -33.33 2.75
CA SER A 317 -4.15 -34.05 3.33
C SER A 317 -2.87 -33.20 3.42
N ASP A 318 -2.81 -32.03 2.73
CA ASP A 318 -1.62 -31.20 2.70
C ASP A 318 -1.29 -30.62 4.09
N SER A 319 -0.01 -30.51 4.38
CA SER A 319 0.52 -29.98 5.63
C SER A 319 0.10 -28.51 5.86
N PRO A 320 0.03 -28.04 7.11
CA PRO A 320 -0.20 -26.62 7.40
C PRO A 320 0.86 -25.71 6.78
N SER A 321 2.10 -26.20 6.64
CA SER A 321 3.22 -25.52 5.98
C SER A 321 2.93 -25.31 4.49
N THR A 322 2.53 -26.37 3.77
CA THR A 322 2.15 -26.31 2.35
C THR A 322 1.03 -25.33 2.11
N ARG A 323 -0.02 -25.36 2.97
CA ARG A 323 -1.17 -24.46 2.86
C ARG A 323 -0.75 -23.01 3.02
N ARG A 324 0.16 -22.72 3.99
CA ARG A 324 0.71 -21.36 4.19
C ARG A 324 1.49 -20.93 2.96
N SER A 325 2.41 -21.74 2.48
CA SER A 325 3.24 -21.42 1.30
C SER A 325 2.40 -21.26 0.03
N PHE A 326 1.40 -22.11 -0.18
CA PHE A 326 0.43 -21.99 -1.27
C PHE A 326 -0.30 -20.64 -1.21
N LEU A 327 -0.85 -20.28 -0.04
CA LEU A 327 -1.59 -19.03 0.15
C LEU A 327 -0.70 -17.81 -0.12
N VAL A 328 0.52 -17.81 0.41
CA VAL A 328 1.50 -16.73 0.19
C VAL A 328 1.85 -16.61 -1.29
N ALA A 329 2.23 -17.72 -1.93
CA ALA A 329 2.65 -17.75 -3.33
C ALA A 329 1.54 -17.27 -4.27
N THR A 330 0.32 -17.81 -4.15
CA THR A 330 -0.79 -17.48 -5.04
C THR A 330 -1.30 -16.07 -4.82
N SER A 331 -1.38 -15.60 -3.57
CA SER A 331 -1.83 -14.25 -3.25
C SER A 331 -0.87 -13.18 -3.77
N LEU A 332 0.44 -13.35 -3.55
CA LEU A 332 1.44 -12.38 -4.00
C LEU A 332 1.65 -12.44 -5.52
N SER A 333 1.59 -13.62 -6.13
CA SER A 333 1.65 -13.78 -7.58
C SER A 333 0.53 -13.00 -8.29
N LYS A 334 -0.71 -13.18 -7.84
CA LYS A 334 -1.89 -12.47 -8.38
C LYS A 334 -1.85 -10.96 -8.08
N TYR A 335 -1.26 -10.58 -6.94
CA TYR A 335 -1.08 -9.17 -6.59
C TYR A 335 -0.05 -8.47 -7.48
N LEU A 336 1.12 -9.08 -7.69
CA LEU A 336 2.14 -8.48 -8.56
C LEU A 336 1.70 -8.45 -10.02
N ALA A 337 0.96 -9.46 -10.48
CA ALA A 337 0.29 -9.42 -11.78
C ALA A 337 -0.77 -8.32 -11.87
N TYR A 338 -1.48 -8.01 -10.77
CA TYR A 338 -2.36 -6.85 -10.68
C TYR A 338 -1.57 -5.53 -10.84
N LEU A 339 -0.41 -5.39 -10.19
CA LEU A 339 0.41 -4.19 -10.35
C LEU A 339 0.85 -3.98 -11.79
N VAL A 340 1.24 -5.05 -12.50
CA VAL A 340 1.56 -4.99 -13.94
C VAL A 340 0.38 -4.47 -14.75
N SER A 341 -0.83 -4.94 -14.46
CA SER A 341 -2.01 -4.65 -15.26
C SER A 341 -2.67 -3.31 -14.94
N PHE A 342 -2.70 -2.89 -13.65
CA PHE A 342 -3.51 -1.76 -13.18
C PHE A 342 -2.73 -0.66 -12.48
N ALA A 343 -1.51 -0.92 -12.04
CA ALA A 343 -0.68 0.04 -11.32
C ALA A 343 0.79 0.01 -11.79
N PRO A 344 1.07 0.11 -13.11
CA PRO A 344 2.42 -0.01 -13.66
C PRO A 344 3.38 1.06 -13.13
N SER A 345 2.87 2.21 -12.71
CA SER A 345 3.68 3.30 -12.13
C SER A 345 4.33 2.97 -10.79
N LEU A 346 3.86 1.91 -10.10
CA LEU A 346 4.44 1.40 -8.85
C LEU A 346 5.55 0.38 -9.08
N LEU A 347 5.76 -0.06 -10.32
CA LEU A 347 6.79 -1.03 -10.68
C LEU A 347 8.13 -0.38 -11.01
N PRO A 348 9.24 -1.15 -10.99
CA PRO A 348 10.58 -0.70 -11.34
C PRO A 348 10.74 -0.21 -12.77
N ASP A 349 10.07 -0.89 -13.69
CA ASP A 349 10.11 -0.55 -15.10
C ASP A 349 9.32 0.73 -15.37
N HIS A 350 9.66 1.42 -16.44
CA HIS A 350 8.86 2.57 -16.85
C HIS A 350 7.44 2.12 -17.20
N ALA A 351 6.42 2.86 -16.73
CA ALA A 351 5.02 2.48 -16.88
C ALA A 351 4.63 2.14 -18.33
N TYR A 352 5.11 2.94 -19.30
CA TYR A 352 4.87 2.69 -20.73
C TYR A 352 5.45 1.33 -21.19
N ILE A 353 6.65 0.96 -20.73
CA ILE A 353 7.26 -0.33 -21.08
C ILE A 353 6.44 -1.47 -20.48
N THR A 354 6.02 -1.33 -19.22
CA THR A 354 5.17 -2.30 -18.53
C THR A 354 3.86 -2.52 -19.29
N GLU A 355 3.20 -1.44 -19.69
CA GLU A 355 1.96 -1.47 -20.45
C GLU A 355 2.14 -2.14 -21.82
N TYR A 356 3.19 -1.78 -22.54
CA TYR A 356 3.52 -2.38 -23.83
C TYR A 356 3.76 -3.88 -23.73
N LEU A 357 4.56 -4.32 -22.75
CA LEU A 357 4.85 -5.74 -22.54
C LEU A 357 3.61 -6.52 -22.11
N PHE A 358 2.75 -5.91 -21.30
CA PHE A 358 1.47 -6.51 -20.94
C PHE A 358 0.58 -6.71 -22.17
N ASP A 359 0.43 -5.69 -23.01
CA ASP A 359 -0.39 -5.76 -24.23
C ASP A 359 0.16 -6.83 -25.22
N GLN A 360 1.49 -6.92 -25.38
CA GLN A 360 2.12 -7.96 -26.17
C GLN A 360 1.83 -9.36 -25.61
N ALA A 361 1.97 -9.55 -24.29
CA ALA A 361 1.66 -10.83 -23.65
C ALA A 361 0.18 -11.23 -23.81
N ILE A 362 -0.74 -10.27 -23.80
CA ILE A 362 -2.18 -10.51 -24.06
C ILE A 362 -2.39 -10.98 -25.52
N ILE A 363 -1.71 -10.38 -26.51
CA ILE A 363 -1.78 -10.79 -27.91
C ILE A 363 -1.25 -12.23 -28.05
N GLU A 364 -0.08 -12.50 -27.51
CA GLU A 364 0.52 -13.84 -27.51
C GLU A 364 -0.39 -14.91 -26.86
N ALA A 365 -1.05 -14.55 -25.74
CA ALA A 365 -1.98 -15.45 -25.07
C ALA A 365 -3.23 -15.73 -25.92
N LYS A 366 -3.77 -14.70 -26.59
CA LYS A 366 -4.92 -14.89 -27.50
C LYS A 366 -4.57 -15.83 -28.65
N ASP A 367 -3.40 -15.70 -29.24
CA ASP A 367 -2.94 -16.55 -30.33
C ASP A 367 -2.62 -17.99 -29.83
N SER A 368 -1.93 -18.09 -28.71
CA SER A 368 -1.57 -19.39 -28.13
C SER A 368 -2.76 -20.20 -27.65
N PHE A 369 -3.82 -19.56 -27.10
CA PHE A 369 -4.94 -20.25 -26.46
C PHE A 369 -6.27 -20.11 -27.21
N GLN A 370 -6.26 -19.89 -28.52
CA GLN A 370 -7.45 -19.61 -29.36
C GLN A 370 -8.61 -20.59 -29.14
N LYS A 371 -8.30 -21.89 -28.92
CA LYS A 371 -9.30 -22.97 -28.76
C LYS A 371 -9.49 -23.42 -27.32
N CYS A 372 -8.79 -22.82 -26.35
CA CYS A 372 -8.81 -23.25 -24.96
C CYS A 372 -9.82 -22.48 -24.13
N LYS A 373 -10.96 -23.08 -23.79
CA LYS A 373 -12.02 -22.43 -22.99
C LYS A 373 -11.75 -22.52 -21.47
N ARG A 374 -11.22 -23.64 -21.00
CA ARG A 374 -10.99 -23.93 -19.58
C ARG A 374 -9.52 -23.77 -19.22
N MET A 375 -9.24 -23.48 -17.95
CA MET A 375 -7.88 -23.38 -17.43
C MET A 375 -7.08 -24.68 -17.65
N LYS A 376 -7.72 -25.84 -17.44
CA LYS A 376 -7.11 -27.17 -17.67
C LYS A 376 -6.64 -27.34 -19.12
N ASP A 377 -7.42 -26.86 -20.11
CA ASP A 377 -7.06 -26.95 -21.53
C ASP A 377 -5.83 -26.09 -21.85
N ARG A 378 -5.74 -24.89 -21.26
CA ARG A 378 -4.58 -23.99 -21.39
C ARG A 378 -3.32 -24.64 -20.83
N VAL A 379 -3.42 -25.17 -19.61
CA VAL A 379 -2.29 -25.86 -18.96
C VAL A 379 -1.88 -27.10 -19.73
N LYS A 380 -2.82 -27.88 -20.28
CA LYS A 380 -2.51 -29.02 -21.16
C LYS A 380 -1.72 -28.57 -22.38
N LYS A 381 -2.15 -27.52 -23.07
CA LYS A 381 -1.46 -26.96 -24.22
C LYS A 381 -0.06 -26.41 -23.85
N MET A 382 0.10 -25.80 -22.69
CA MET A 382 1.40 -25.34 -22.17
C MET A 382 2.37 -26.53 -21.96
N LYS A 383 1.88 -27.70 -21.57
CA LYS A 383 2.70 -28.92 -21.46
C LYS A 383 3.16 -29.42 -22.81
N GLU A 384 2.27 -29.44 -23.81
CA GLU A 384 2.54 -29.94 -25.15
C GLU A 384 3.56 -29.07 -25.91
N ASN A 385 3.49 -27.74 -25.73
CA ASN A 385 4.40 -26.79 -26.41
C ASN A 385 5.83 -26.77 -25.88
N ASN A 386 6.12 -27.48 -24.78
CA ASN A 386 7.43 -27.44 -24.11
C ASN A 386 8.50 -28.33 -24.75
N SER A 387 8.27 -28.91 -25.95
CA SER A 387 9.14 -29.91 -26.56
C SER A 387 10.20 -29.34 -27.52
N GLY A 388 10.34 -28.01 -27.60
CA GLY A 388 11.29 -27.34 -28.51
C GLY A 388 12.54 -26.79 -27.80
N PRO A 389 13.69 -26.70 -28.50
CA PRO A 389 14.91 -26.10 -27.96
C PRO A 389 14.69 -24.57 -27.71
N SER A 390 15.38 -24.05 -26.69
CA SER A 390 15.41 -22.64 -26.31
C SER A 390 15.88 -21.77 -27.49
N ALA A 391 14.93 -21.27 -28.28
CA ALA A 391 15.22 -20.36 -29.39
C ALA A 391 15.29 -18.92 -28.90
N CYS A 392 16.24 -18.17 -29.42
CA CYS A 392 16.27 -16.72 -29.29
C CYS A 392 14.94 -16.14 -29.82
N GLY A 393 14.15 -15.42 -28.95
CA GLY A 393 12.81 -14.93 -29.30
C GLY A 393 11.65 -15.75 -28.74
N GLU A 394 11.88 -16.58 -27.70
CA GLU A 394 10.82 -17.31 -27.00
C GLU A 394 9.78 -16.35 -26.39
N THR A 395 8.49 -16.59 -26.67
CA THR A 395 7.37 -15.78 -26.14
C THR A 395 7.25 -15.87 -24.61
N VAL A 396 6.70 -14.84 -23.97
CA VAL A 396 6.49 -14.80 -22.50
C VAL A 396 5.61 -15.96 -22.04
N ILE A 397 4.64 -16.39 -22.86
CA ILE A 397 3.78 -17.55 -22.58
C ILE A 397 4.59 -18.85 -22.54
N ASN A 398 5.47 -19.05 -23.54
CA ASN A 398 6.30 -20.26 -23.60
C ASN A 398 7.34 -20.28 -22.47
N GLN A 399 7.93 -19.13 -22.13
CA GLN A 399 8.82 -19.01 -20.98
C GLN A 399 8.10 -19.37 -19.66
N GLY A 400 6.87 -18.88 -19.45
CA GLY A 400 6.05 -19.24 -18.31
C GLY A 400 5.67 -20.72 -18.27
N ALA A 401 5.34 -21.30 -19.42
CA ALA A 401 5.07 -22.73 -19.57
C ALA A 401 6.29 -23.58 -19.24
N ARG A 402 7.47 -23.22 -19.76
CA ARG A 402 8.73 -23.88 -19.49
C ARG A 402 9.06 -23.84 -17.99
N LEU A 403 8.98 -22.68 -17.35
CA LEU A 403 9.22 -22.53 -15.92
C LEU A 403 8.24 -23.39 -15.09
N GLY A 404 6.94 -23.37 -15.43
CA GLY A 404 5.92 -24.18 -14.75
C GLY A 404 6.20 -25.69 -14.88
N ASN A 405 6.60 -26.15 -16.07
CA ASN A 405 6.98 -27.55 -16.29
C ASN A 405 8.27 -27.93 -15.54
N GLN A 406 9.27 -27.05 -15.50
CA GLN A 406 10.49 -27.28 -14.71
C GLN A 406 10.18 -27.40 -13.21
N LEU A 407 9.34 -26.51 -12.67
CA LEU A 407 8.88 -26.58 -11.28
C LEU A 407 8.16 -27.90 -10.99
N ALA A 408 7.24 -28.31 -11.86
CA ALA A 408 6.43 -29.51 -11.65
C ALA A 408 7.19 -30.84 -11.85
N ASN A 409 8.22 -30.89 -12.72
CA ASN A 409 8.92 -32.10 -13.07
C ASN A 409 10.27 -32.27 -12.37
N ASP A 410 11.03 -31.19 -12.16
CA ASP A 410 12.38 -31.21 -11.59
C ASP A 410 12.35 -31.19 -10.05
N VAL A 411 11.31 -30.60 -9.45
CA VAL A 411 11.13 -30.60 -8.00
C VAL A 411 10.12 -31.69 -7.60
N LYS A 412 10.61 -32.73 -6.94
CA LYS A 412 9.79 -33.92 -6.64
C LYS A 412 8.74 -33.74 -5.56
N ASP A 413 8.92 -32.76 -4.68
CA ASP A 413 8.07 -32.53 -3.53
C ASP A 413 7.16 -31.31 -3.72
N LYS A 414 5.85 -31.51 -3.59
CA LYS A 414 4.83 -30.45 -3.65
C LYS A 414 5.05 -29.35 -2.61
N ASP A 415 5.45 -29.73 -1.39
CA ASP A 415 5.77 -28.81 -0.31
C ASP A 415 6.92 -27.87 -0.72
N MET A 416 7.96 -28.45 -1.33
CA MET A 416 9.12 -27.72 -1.79
C MET A 416 8.77 -26.74 -2.93
N ILE A 417 7.91 -27.15 -3.89
CA ILE A 417 7.46 -26.27 -4.98
C ILE A 417 6.78 -25.03 -4.42
N TRP A 418 5.81 -25.20 -3.51
CA TRP A 418 5.08 -24.09 -2.93
C TRP A 418 5.96 -23.21 -2.06
N ARG A 419 6.94 -23.79 -1.37
CA ARG A 419 7.93 -23.05 -0.60
C ARG A 419 8.81 -22.18 -1.49
N ILE A 420 9.37 -22.74 -2.59
CA ILE A 420 10.17 -22.00 -3.57
C ILE A 420 9.36 -20.82 -4.12
N LEU A 421 8.10 -21.06 -4.53
CA LEU A 421 7.23 -20.02 -5.06
C LEU A 421 6.91 -18.94 -4.01
N ALA A 422 6.65 -19.33 -2.77
CA ALA A 422 6.38 -18.38 -1.68
C ALA A 422 7.60 -17.49 -1.40
N ASP A 423 8.78 -18.09 -1.24
CA ASP A 423 10.03 -17.37 -0.97
C ASP A 423 10.38 -16.44 -2.12
N PHE A 424 10.23 -16.89 -3.37
CA PHE A 424 10.41 -16.06 -4.56
C PHE A 424 9.47 -14.85 -4.58
N TRP A 425 8.16 -15.04 -4.34
CA TRP A 425 7.19 -13.95 -4.40
C TRP A 425 7.34 -12.96 -3.24
N VAL A 426 7.77 -13.42 -2.07
CA VAL A 426 8.10 -12.56 -0.93
C VAL A 426 9.32 -11.70 -1.25
N GLU A 427 10.40 -12.29 -1.79
CA GLU A 427 11.57 -11.52 -2.23
C GLU A 427 11.20 -10.53 -3.34
N MET A 428 10.36 -10.95 -4.29
CA MET A 428 9.93 -10.13 -5.40
C MET A 428 9.14 -8.91 -4.97
N VAL A 429 8.17 -9.06 -4.06
CA VAL A 429 7.40 -7.90 -3.58
C VAL A 429 8.27 -6.92 -2.80
N LEU A 430 9.24 -7.42 -2.05
CA LEU A 430 10.24 -6.58 -1.36
C LEU A 430 11.18 -5.88 -2.35
N TYR A 431 11.58 -6.55 -3.43
CA TYR A 431 12.43 -5.98 -4.48
C TYR A 431 11.70 -4.88 -5.28
N VAL A 432 10.41 -5.06 -5.53
CA VAL A 432 9.57 -4.08 -6.26
C VAL A 432 9.26 -2.85 -5.40
N ALA A 433 9.09 -3.02 -4.09
CA ALA A 433 8.62 -1.97 -3.20
C ALA A 433 9.49 -0.71 -3.15
N PRO A 434 10.85 -0.75 -3.07
CA PRO A 434 11.65 0.46 -3.14
C PRO A 434 11.44 1.18 -4.47
N SER A 435 11.01 2.42 -4.44
CA SER A 435 10.69 3.21 -5.62
C SER A 435 11.11 4.67 -5.43
N ASP A 436 11.65 5.27 -6.48
CA ASP A 436 11.93 6.71 -6.53
C ASP A 436 10.69 7.51 -6.96
N ASN A 437 9.65 6.83 -7.46
CA ASN A 437 8.40 7.45 -7.89
C ASN A 437 7.44 7.64 -6.71
N MET A 438 7.81 8.52 -5.79
CA MET A 438 6.99 8.83 -4.61
C MET A 438 5.62 9.39 -4.98
N LYS A 439 5.52 10.11 -6.10
CA LYS A 439 4.25 10.67 -6.60
C LYS A 439 3.24 9.56 -6.87
N ALA A 440 3.66 8.47 -7.52
CA ALA A 440 2.79 7.32 -7.78
C ALA A 440 2.26 6.70 -6.48
N HIS A 441 3.12 6.50 -5.47
CA HIS A 441 2.68 5.98 -4.18
C HIS A 441 1.64 6.88 -3.48
N VAL A 442 1.86 8.21 -3.50
CA VAL A 442 0.93 9.19 -2.93
C VAL A 442 -0.40 9.20 -3.70
N GLU A 443 -0.36 9.15 -5.03
CA GLU A 443 -1.55 9.09 -5.87
C GLU A 443 -2.40 7.84 -5.58
N HIS A 444 -1.77 6.68 -5.44
CA HIS A 444 -2.48 5.44 -5.11
C HIS A 444 -3.10 5.44 -3.69
N LEU A 445 -2.66 6.32 -2.77
CA LEU A 445 -3.33 6.49 -1.48
C LEU A 445 -4.77 7.01 -1.64
N THR A 446 -5.07 7.80 -2.67
CA THR A 446 -6.43 8.29 -2.96
C THR A 446 -7.37 7.17 -3.39
N ARG A 447 -6.83 6.05 -3.86
CA ARG A 447 -7.57 4.86 -4.33
C ARG A 447 -7.67 3.77 -3.24
N GLY A 448 -7.39 4.10 -1.98
CA GLY A 448 -7.44 3.19 -0.83
C GLY A 448 -6.09 2.59 -0.42
N GLY A 449 -5.01 2.98 -1.09
CA GLY A 449 -3.65 2.52 -0.80
C GLY A 449 -3.35 1.11 -1.31
N GLU A 450 -2.09 0.86 -1.60
CA GLU A 450 -1.59 -0.44 -2.08
C GLU A 450 -0.66 -1.09 -1.05
N PHE A 451 -0.63 -2.41 -1.00
CA PHE A 451 0.28 -3.15 -0.11
C PHE A 451 1.75 -2.80 -0.35
N VAL A 452 2.14 -2.67 -1.62
CA VAL A 452 3.50 -2.27 -1.99
C VAL A 452 3.86 -0.86 -1.47
N THR A 453 2.88 0.04 -1.33
CA THR A 453 3.09 1.38 -0.76
C THR A 453 3.44 1.33 0.72
N HIS A 454 2.85 0.39 1.47
CA HIS A 454 3.19 0.16 2.87
C HIS A 454 4.61 -0.39 3.03
N LEU A 455 5.00 -1.31 2.15
CA LEU A 455 6.37 -1.84 2.11
C LEU A 455 7.37 -0.75 1.69
N TRP A 456 7.02 0.08 0.70
CA TRP A 456 7.83 1.23 0.28
C TRP A 456 8.11 2.18 1.44
N ALA A 457 7.13 2.56 2.24
CA ALA A 457 7.31 3.42 3.38
C ALA A 457 8.26 2.78 4.41
N LEU A 458 8.05 1.50 4.74
CA LEU A 458 8.88 0.76 5.68
C LEU A 458 10.35 0.67 5.21
N LEU A 459 10.58 0.30 3.95
CA LEU A 459 11.90 0.17 3.36
C LEU A 459 12.60 1.53 3.19
N SER A 460 11.84 2.60 2.95
CA SER A 460 12.35 3.95 2.89
C SER A 460 13.01 4.38 4.20
N HIS A 461 12.45 3.97 5.34
CA HIS A 461 13.06 4.24 6.65
C HIS A 461 14.31 3.40 6.90
N ALA A 462 14.39 2.22 6.30
CA ALA A 462 15.57 1.37 6.34
C ALA A 462 16.73 1.91 5.48
N GLY A 463 16.49 2.93 4.65
CA GLY A 463 17.48 3.40 3.69
C GLY A 463 17.73 2.40 2.56
N ILE A 464 16.80 1.46 2.36
CA ILE A 464 16.85 0.53 1.24
C ILE A 464 16.26 1.22 0.03
N GLU A 465 17.14 1.73 -0.82
CA GLU A 465 16.79 2.36 -2.09
C GLU A 465 17.14 1.42 -3.22
N ARG A 466 16.33 1.44 -4.29
CA ARG A 466 16.71 0.79 -5.52
C ARG A 466 17.77 1.64 -6.20
N VAL A 467 18.97 1.10 -6.35
CA VAL A 467 19.95 1.68 -7.25
C VAL A 467 19.37 1.50 -8.66
N ALA A 468 19.03 2.59 -9.33
CA ALA A 468 18.45 2.56 -10.66
C ALA A 468 19.20 1.57 -11.55
N ALA A 469 18.49 0.71 -12.27
CA ALA A 469 19.08 -0.32 -13.11
C ALA A 469 20.07 0.27 -14.14
N HIS A 470 19.89 1.54 -14.54
CA HIS A 470 20.81 2.32 -15.34
C HIS A 470 22.18 2.55 -14.68
N ALA A 471 22.22 2.82 -13.38
CA ALA A 471 23.49 3.00 -12.65
C ALA A 471 24.24 1.66 -12.49
N GLN A 472 23.54 0.55 -12.37
CA GLN A 472 24.16 -0.79 -12.36
C GLN A 472 24.71 -1.18 -13.74
N ARG A 473 24.02 -0.86 -14.84
CA ARG A 473 24.52 -1.07 -16.20
C ARG A 473 25.72 -0.16 -16.52
N ALA A 474 25.72 1.08 -16.06
CA ALA A 474 26.85 2.00 -16.21
C ALA A 474 28.09 1.51 -15.44
N ARG A 475 27.93 1.06 -14.20
CA ARG A 475 29.02 0.48 -13.39
C ARG A 475 29.56 -0.83 -13.95
N ARG A 476 28.74 -1.67 -14.60
CA ARG A 476 29.19 -2.90 -15.28
C ARG A 476 29.95 -2.58 -16.57
N ARG A 477 29.63 -1.49 -17.26
CA ARG A 477 30.39 -1.05 -18.45
C ARG A 477 31.74 -0.41 -18.08
N SER A 478 31.79 0.43 -17.06
CA SER A 478 33.05 1.03 -16.57
C SER A 478 33.97 0.02 -15.87
N GLY A 479 33.45 -1.02 -15.21
CA GLY A 479 34.25 -2.09 -14.61
C GLY A 479 34.71 -3.17 -15.60
N GLY A 480 34.17 -3.19 -16.82
CA GLY A 480 34.62 -4.07 -17.91
C GLY A 480 35.74 -3.48 -18.78
N GLU A 481 35.95 -2.15 -18.72
CA GLU A 481 37.02 -1.48 -19.44
C GLU A 481 38.35 -1.44 -18.67
N GLU A 482 38.38 -1.73 -17.37
CA GLU A 482 39.59 -1.85 -16.56
C GLU A 482 40.21 -3.27 -16.57
N GLN A 483 39.66 -4.23 -17.33
CA GLN A 483 40.16 -5.61 -17.45
C GLN A 483 40.47 -6.00 -18.89
N GLN A 484 40.71 -5.04 -19.80
CA GLN A 484 41.36 -5.25 -21.09
C GLN A 484 42.60 -4.30 -21.10
#